data_be676e4d1a018427ba84472efd8ad906
#
_entry.id   be676e4d1a018427ba84472efd8ad906
#
_cell.length_a   1.000
_cell.length_b   1.000
_cell.length_c   1.000
_cell.angle_alpha   90.00
_cell.angle_beta   90.00
_cell.angle_gamma   90.00
#
_symmetry.space_group_name_H-M   'P 1'
#
loop_
_entity.id
_entity.type
_entity.pdbx_description
1 polymer ?
#
loop_
_entity_poly.entity_id
_entity_poly.type
_entity_poly.pdbx_seq_one_letter_code
_entity_poly.pdbx_strand_id
1 'polypeptide(L)'
;LVGSEMCIRDREDTEELEQCLGMCDGLLLTGGHDVDPAVYGEEAIPECGQCCHARDVMEAYLLKRAVEKDLPVFGICRGIQFMNASLGGTLYQDLDTQHPSETEHHMTPPYDRGVHKITVKEGSLLAGMIGAGEHSVNSYHHQAVKELAPGAEAMAYSEDGLIEAICIPDKKFIVGVQWHPEFAFEKDPECLKLVQAFVDAC
;
A
#
# COMPACT_ATOMS: atom_id res chain seq x y z
N LEU A 1 9.91 -5.86 15.41
CA LEU A 1 9.10 -5.99 14.17
C LEU A 1 9.61 -7.07 13.23
N VAL A 2 10.94 -7.31 13.15
CA VAL A 2 11.53 -8.34 12.29
C VAL A 2 11.09 -9.77 12.67
N GLY A 3 10.70 -10.00 13.91
CA GLY A 3 10.24 -11.30 14.40
C GLY A 3 8.77 -11.62 14.05
N SER A 4 7.93 -10.61 13.86
CA SER A 4 6.51 -10.81 13.56
C SER A 4 6.26 -11.22 12.11
N GLU A 5 7.01 -10.70 11.14
CA GLU A 5 6.91 -11.09 9.73
C GLU A 5 7.18 -12.57 9.49
N MET A 6 8.18 -13.13 10.19
CA MET A 6 8.52 -14.56 10.03
C MET A 6 7.49 -15.49 10.66
N CYS A 7 6.71 -15.02 11.63
CA CYS A 7 5.70 -15.85 12.29
C CYS A 7 4.40 -16.01 11.48
N ILE A 8 4.14 -15.09 10.52
CA ILE A 8 2.86 -15.06 9.79
C ILE A 8 3.01 -15.54 8.34
N ARG A 9 4.22 -15.66 7.81
CA ARG A 9 4.43 -16.20 6.46
C ARG A 9 3.88 -17.61 6.35
N ASP A 10 3.03 -17.84 5.35
CA ASP A 10 2.51 -19.13 4.92
C ASP A 10 1.49 -19.80 5.89
N ARG A 11 0.75 -19.03 6.70
CA ARG A 11 -0.31 -19.57 7.54
C ARG A 11 -1.67 -19.43 6.87
N GLU A 12 -2.28 -20.57 6.58
CA GLU A 12 -3.67 -20.67 6.09
C GLU A 12 -4.67 -20.93 7.24
N ASP A 13 -4.18 -21.17 8.45
CA ASP A 13 -5.03 -21.42 9.61
C ASP A 13 -5.63 -20.13 10.15
N THR A 14 -6.92 -19.95 9.91
CA THR A 14 -7.66 -18.75 10.31
C THR A 14 -7.75 -18.56 11.82
N GLU A 15 -7.69 -19.64 12.63
CA GLU A 15 -7.69 -19.53 14.09
C GLU A 15 -6.36 -18.94 14.59
N GLU A 16 -5.24 -19.38 14.02
CA GLU A 16 -3.92 -18.81 14.34
C GLU A 16 -3.82 -17.36 13.88
N LEU A 17 -4.33 -17.02 12.69
CA LEU A 17 -4.34 -15.63 12.19
C LEU A 17 -5.18 -14.71 13.08
N GLU A 18 -6.35 -15.19 13.54
CA GLU A 18 -7.18 -14.40 14.45
C GLU A 18 -6.52 -14.20 15.82
N GLN A 19 -5.82 -15.22 16.35
CA GLN A 19 -5.04 -15.09 17.59
C GLN A 19 -3.88 -14.08 17.42
N CYS A 20 -3.15 -14.14 16.31
CA CYS A 20 -2.08 -13.17 16.01
C CYS A 20 -2.64 -11.76 15.92
N LEU A 21 -3.72 -11.55 15.15
CA LEU A 21 -4.34 -10.24 15.01
C LEU A 21 -4.88 -9.71 16.35
N GLY A 22 -5.36 -10.60 17.22
CA GLY A 22 -5.82 -10.24 18.57
C GLY A 22 -4.73 -9.79 19.53
N MET A 23 -3.46 -10.00 19.19
CA MET A 23 -2.29 -9.53 19.96
C MET A 23 -1.66 -8.26 19.37
N CYS A 24 -2.19 -7.76 18.25
CA CYS A 24 -1.66 -6.61 17.54
C CYS A 24 -2.57 -5.39 17.73
N ASP A 25 -1.96 -4.21 17.80
CA ASP A 25 -2.65 -2.92 17.86
C ASP A 25 -2.84 -2.29 16.47
N GLY A 26 -2.21 -2.87 15.43
CA GLY A 26 -2.32 -2.45 14.02
C GLY A 26 -1.77 -3.50 13.06
N LEU A 27 -2.08 -3.34 11.77
CA LEU A 27 -1.64 -4.20 10.67
C LEU A 27 -0.79 -3.41 9.68
N LEU A 28 0.47 -3.83 9.46
CA LEU A 28 1.35 -3.29 8.43
C LEU A 28 1.43 -4.26 7.24
N LEU A 29 0.95 -3.82 6.07
CA LEU A 29 1.11 -4.54 4.80
C LEU A 29 2.32 -3.96 4.06
N THR A 30 3.39 -4.75 3.95
CA THR A 30 4.67 -4.32 3.39
C THR A 30 4.73 -4.49 1.87
N GLY A 31 5.74 -3.88 1.25
CA GLY A 31 6.12 -4.15 -0.13
C GLY A 31 6.43 -5.63 -0.41
N GLY A 32 6.70 -5.99 -1.66
CA GLY A 32 7.03 -7.37 -2.04
C GLY A 32 6.68 -7.72 -3.48
N HIS A 33 6.43 -9.00 -3.71
CA HIS A 33 6.02 -9.56 -5.01
C HIS A 33 4.68 -9.00 -5.48
N ASP A 34 4.35 -9.20 -6.75
CA ASP A 34 3.08 -8.76 -7.31
C ASP A 34 1.86 -9.36 -6.60
N VAL A 35 0.78 -8.61 -6.62
CA VAL A 35 -0.53 -9.12 -6.21
C VAL A 35 -1.07 -10.03 -7.31
N ASP A 36 -1.51 -11.24 -6.94
CA ASP A 36 -2.09 -12.18 -7.90
C ASP A 36 -3.34 -11.54 -8.56
N PRO A 37 -3.39 -11.43 -9.91
CA PRO A 37 -4.55 -10.90 -10.61
C PRO A 37 -5.87 -11.61 -10.29
N ALA A 38 -5.83 -12.86 -9.87
CA ALA A 38 -7.00 -13.58 -9.39
C ALA A 38 -7.69 -12.90 -8.18
N VAL A 39 -6.95 -12.11 -7.37
CA VAL A 39 -7.51 -11.37 -6.23
C VAL A 39 -8.55 -10.34 -6.69
N TYR A 40 -8.36 -9.73 -7.86
CA TYR A 40 -9.28 -8.75 -8.44
C TYR A 40 -9.98 -9.24 -9.71
N GLY A 41 -10.00 -10.57 -9.93
CA GLY A 41 -10.81 -11.23 -10.96
C GLY A 41 -10.28 -11.09 -12.39
N GLU A 42 -8.99 -10.79 -12.57
CA GLU A 42 -8.33 -10.72 -13.88
C GLU A 42 -7.42 -11.95 -14.11
N GLU A 43 -7.07 -12.20 -15.36
CA GLU A 43 -6.01 -13.14 -15.73
C GLU A 43 -4.66 -12.43 -15.75
N ALA A 44 -3.60 -13.15 -15.39
CA ALA A 44 -2.24 -12.60 -15.43
C ALA A 44 -1.80 -12.33 -16.88
N ILE A 45 -1.28 -11.12 -17.13
CA ILE A 45 -0.60 -10.81 -18.39
C ILE A 45 0.86 -11.33 -18.37
N PRO A 46 1.53 -11.47 -19.50
CA PRO A 46 2.92 -11.97 -19.55
C PRO A 46 3.91 -11.15 -18.72
N GLU A 47 3.67 -9.86 -18.56
CA GLU A 47 4.51 -8.91 -17.84
C GLU A 47 4.25 -8.89 -16.32
N CYS A 48 3.18 -9.58 -15.85
CA CYS A 48 2.94 -9.77 -14.41
C CYS A 48 4.11 -10.56 -13.81
N GLY A 49 4.65 -10.06 -12.73
CA GLY A 49 5.79 -10.64 -12.04
C GLY A 49 5.40 -11.85 -11.18
N GLN A 50 6.29 -12.22 -10.29
CA GLN A 50 6.06 -13.34 -9.38
C GLN A 50 5.04 -12.97 -8.32
N CYS A 51 3.98 -13.78 -8.16
CA CYS A 51 2.98 -13.69 -7.12
C CYS A 51 3.24 -14.70 -5.99
N CYS A 52 2.71 -14.42 -4.81
CA CYS A 52 2.76 -15.32 -3.66
C CYS A 52 1.33 -15.57 -3.14
N HIS A 53 0.67 -16.59 -3.70
CA HIS A 53 -0.72 -16.91 -3.38
C HIS A 53 -0.98 -17.11 -1.87
N ALA A 54 -0.07 -17.79 -1.15
CA ALA A 54 -0.20 -17.99 0.29
C ALA A 54 -0.22 -16.67 1.06
N ARG A 55 0.61 -15.70 0.65
CA ARG A 55 0.61 -14.35 1.22
C ARG A 55 -0.70 -13.62 0.91
N ASP A 56 -1.19 -13.72 -0.31
CA ASP A 56 -2.44 -13.06 -0.72
C ASP A 56 -3.64 -13.58 0.09
N VAL A 57 -3.74 -14.90 0.28
CA VAL A 57 -4.81 -15.51 1.09
C VAL A 57 -4.74 -15.06 2.55
N MET A 58 -3.55 -15.08 3.13
CA MET A 58 -3.32 -14.64 4.51
C MET A 58 -3.66 -13.15 4.69
N GLU A 59 -3.12 -12.28 3.83
CA GLU A 59 -3.34 -10.84 3.92
C GLU A 59 -4.81 -10.47 3.65
N ALA A 60 -5.52 -11.18 2.75
CA ALA A 60 -6.95 -10.98 2.53
C ALA A 60 -7.76 -11.24 3.80
N TYR A 61 -7.45 -12.32 4.51
CA TYR A 61 -8.10 -12.61 5.79
C TYR A 61 -7.80 -11.52 6.83
N LEU A 62 -6.52 -11.19 7.02
CA LEU A 62 -6.08 -10.20 8.02
C LEU A 62 -6.66 -8.81 7.74
N LEU A 63 -6.61 -8.36 6.48
CA LEU A 63 -7.17 -7.07 6.08
C LEU A 63 -8.67 -6.98 6.32
N LYS A 64 -9.42 -8.01 5.91
CA LYS A 64 -10.86 -8.08 6.16
C LYS A 64 -11.18 -7.95 7.64
N ARG A 65 -10.48 -8.72 8.49
CA ARG A 65 -10.69 -8.68 9.95
C ARG A 65 -10.28 -7.35 10.57
N ALA A 66 -9.18 -6.75 10.11
CA ALA A 66 -8.73 -5.43 10.56
C ALA A 66 -9.76 -4.35 10.22
N VAL A 67 -10.31 -4.35 8.99
CA VAL A 67 -11.37 -3.42 8.57
C VAL A 67 -12.65 -3.60 9.41
N GLU A 68 -13.08 -4.85 9.67
CA GLU A 68 -14.25 -5.14 10.49
C GLU A 68 -14.09 -4.67 11.94
N LYS A 69 -12.88 -4.81 12.50
CA LYS A 69 -12.56 -4.43 13.89
C LYS A 69 -12.16 -2.95 14.03
N ASP A 70 -12.10 -2.19 12.93
CA ASP A 70 -11.55 -0.83 12.89
C ASP A 70 -10.12 -0.74 13.46
N LEU A 71 -9.33 -1.79 13.23
CA LEU A 71 -7.92 -1.83 13.58
C LEU A 71 -7.12 -0.99 12.59
N PRO A 72 -6.17 -0.17 13.04
CA PRO A 72 -5.29 0.59 12.14
C PRO A 72 -4.56 -0.30 11.14
N VAL A 73 -4.59 0.12 9.87
CA VAL A 73 -3.89 -0.56 8.76
C VAL A 73 -3.03 0.45 8.01
N PHE A 74 -1.76 0.10 7.79
CA PHE A 74 -0.87 0.86 6.92
C PHE A 74 -0.34 -0.04 5.80
N GLY A 75 -0.58 0.34 4.54
CA GLY A 75 -0.10 -0.36 3.35
C GLY A 75 1.00 0.41 2.64
N ILE A 76 2.14 -0.25 2.37
CA ILE A 76 3.29 0.33 1.67
C ILE A 76 3.51 -0.40 0.36
N CYS A 77 3.62 0.31 -0.76
CA CYS A 77 3.89 -0.20 -2.11
C CYS A 77 2.92 -1.32 -2.49
N ARG A 78 3.34 -2.58 -2.48
CA ARG A 78 2.41 -3.71 -2.67
C ARG A 78 1.24 -3.67 -1.68
N GLY A 79 1.44 -3.13 -0.48
CA GLY A 79 0.40 -3.01 0.54
C GLY A 79 -0.81 -2.18 0.09
N ILE A 80 -0.61 -1.01 -0.54
CA ILE A 80 -1.72 -0.20 -1.10
C ILE A 80 -2.42 -0.95 -2.24
N GLN A 81 -1.64 -1.61 -3.10
CA GLN A 81 -2.16 -2.39 -4.24
C GLN A 81 -3.04 -3.53 -3.74
N PHE A 82 -2.54 -4.28 -2.76
CA PHE A 82 -3.29 -5.38 -2.15
C PHE A 82 -4.56 -4.91 -1.44
N MET A 83 -4.49 -3.81 -0.69
CA MET A 83 -5.67 -3.19 -0.07
C MET A 83 -6.72 -2.85 -1.12
N ASN A 84 -6.32 -2.17 -2.19
CA ASN A 84 -7.23 -1.81 -3.27
C ASN A 84 -7.87 -3.03 -3.93
N ALA A 85 -7.06 -4.01 -4.34
CA ALA A 85 -7.51 -5.23 -5.00
C ALA A 85 -8.48 -6.04 -4.11
N SER A 86 -8.11 -6.28 -2.85
CA SER A 86 -8.92 -7.06 -1.89
C SER A 86 -10.24 -6.39 -1.51
N LEU A 87 -10.33 -5.07 -1.65
CA LEU A 87 -11.55 -4.30 -1.38
C LEU A 87 -12.40 -4.07 -2.63
N GLY A 88 -12.05 -4.69 -3.76
CA GLY A 88 -12.84 -4.71 -5.00
C GLY A 88 -12.43 -3.69 -6.06
N GLY A 89 -11.25 -3.10 -5.92
CA GLY A 89 -10.60 -2.32 -6.98
C GLY A 89 -9.77 -3.21 -7.91
N THR A 90 -9.11 -2.59 -8.91
CA THR A 90 -8.23 -3.29 -9.86
C THR A 90 -6.84 -2.66 -9.91
N LEU A 91 -5.90 -3.34 -10.56
CA LEU A 91 -4.51 -2.89 -10.69
C LEU A 91 -4.09 -2.80 -12.17
N TYR A 92 -3.17 -1.91 -12.46
CA TYR A 92 -2.26 -2.08 -13.60
C TYR A 92 -1.27 -3.17 -13.20
N GLN A 93 -1.21 -4.24 -13.99
CA GLN A 93 -0.31 -5.37 -13.74
C GLN A 93 1.13 -5.05 -14.16
N ASP A 94 1.29 -4.14 -15.11
CA ASP A 94 2.57 -3.61 -15.55
C ASP A 94 2.38 -2.20 -16.15
N LEU A 95 3.06 -1.22 -15.58
CA LEU A 95 2.92 0.17 -15.98
C LEU A 95 3.48 0.43 -17.38
N ASP A 96 4.61 -0.19 -17.74
CA ASP A 96 5.25 0.03 -19.05
C ASP A 96 4.31 -0.34 -20.20
N THR A 97 3.50 -1.38 -20.03
CA THR A 97 2.57 -1.87 -21.05
C THR A 97 1.17 -1.28 -20.96
N GLN A 98 0.66 -1.02 -19.75
CA GLN A 98 -0.74 -0.64 -19.54
C GLN A 98 -0.95 0.84 -19.25
N HIS A 99 0.10 1.56 -18.81
CA HIS A 99 0.09 3.00 -18.51
C HIS A 99 1.44 3.66 -18.85
N PRO A 100 1.91 3.57 -20.09
CA PRO A 100 3.23 4.11 -20.45
C PRO A 100 3.30 5.62 -20.21
N SER A 101 4.34 6.06 -19.49
CA SER A 101 4.59 7.47 -19.17
C SER A 101 6.07 7.74 -19.07
N GLU A 102 6.46 9.06 -18.97
CA GLU A 102 7.83 9.49 -18.73
C GLU A 102 8.16 9.59 -17.23
N THR A 103 7.18 9.34 -16.35
CA THR A 103 7.34 9.38 -14.90
C THR A 103 8.11 8.13 -14.42
N GLU A 104 9.16 8.34 -13.61
CA GLU A 104 9.98 7.23 -13.11
C GLU A 104 9.27 6.54 -11.94
N HIS A 105 8.74 5.33 -12.17
CA HIS A 105 8.12 4.49 -11.14
C HIS A 105 9.00 3.33 -10.66
N HIS A 106 10.09 3.01 -11.38
CA HIS A 106 10.99 1.93 -11.05
C HIS A 106 12.43 2.41 -10.96
N MET A 107 12.71 3.19 -9.93
CA MET A 107 14.02 3.81 -9.72
C MET A 107 15.12 2.80 -9.45
N THR A 108 16.35 3.25 -9.72
CA THR A 108 17.57 2.53 -9.34
C THR A 108 18.17 3.14 -8.06
N PRO A 109 18.98 2.35 -7.30
CA PRO A 109 19.62 2.85 -6.07
C PRO A 109 20.40 4.17 -6.28
N PRO A 110 20.48 5.02 -5.24
CA PRO A 110 19.95 4.86 -3.89
C PRO A 110 18.46 5.15 -3.82
N TYR A 111 17.72 4.36 -3.00
CA TYR A 111 16.26 4.44 -2.88
C TYR A 111 15.75 5.53 -1.91
N ASP A 112 16.64 6.23 -1.25
CA ASP A 112 16.36 7.26 -0.23
C ASP A 112 16.25 8.69 -0.79
N ARG A 113 15.89 8.81 -2.07
CA ARG A 113 15.70 10.09 -2.79
C ARG A 113 14.37 10.11 -3.53
N GLY A 114 13.78 11.30 -3.67
CA GLY A 114 12.62 11.48 -4.55
C GLY A 114 13.01 11.38 -6.04
N VAL A 115 12.12 10.80 -6.85
CA VAL A 115 12.30 10.64 -8.30
C VAL A 115 11.15 11.19 -9.12
N HIS A 116 9.94 11.28 -8.54
CA HIS A 116 8.81 11.98 -9.14
C HIS A 116 8.04 12.76 -8.08
N LYS A 117 7.08 13.54 -8.54
CA LYS A 117 6.20 14.31 -7.66
C LYS A 117 4.83 13.66 -7.53
N ILE A 118 4.27 13.83 -6.35
CA ILE A 118 2.86 13.56 -6.08
C ILE A 118 2.16 14.85 -5.69
N THR A 119 0.86 14.93 -5.97
CA THR A 119 -0.02 16.02 -5.48
C THR A 119 -0.96 15.45 -4.43
N VAL A 120 -0.77 15.88 -3.19
CA VAL A 120 -1.63 15.51 -2.05
C VAL A 120 -2.88 16.39 -2.03
N LYS A 121 -4.06 15.76 -2.01
CA LYS A 121 -5.36 16.44 -1.99
C LYS A 121 -5.56 17.23 -0.71
N GLU A 122 -5.98 18.47 -0.86
CA GLU A 122 -6.38 19.33 0.27
C GLU A 122 -7.55 18.68 1.05
N GLY A 123 -7.47 18.75 2.36
CA GLY A 123 -8.48 18.16 3.26
C GLY A 123 -8.45 16.64 3.41
N SER A 124 -7.54 15.94 2.70
CA SER A 124 -7.35 14.50 2.90
C SER A 124 -6.68 14.17 4.23
N LEU A 125 -6.83 12.93 4.69
CA LEU A 125 -6.12 12.43 5.89
C LEU A 125 -4.60 12.57 5.72
N LEU A 126 -4.08 12.27 4.53
CA LEU A 126 -2.66 12.41 4.18
C LEU A 126 -2.19 13.86 4.30
N ALA A 127 -3.01 14.84 3.86
CA ALA A 127 -2.69 16.27 4.01
C ALA A 127 -2.57 16.68 5.47
N GLY A 128 -3.29 16.03 6.38
CA GLY A 128 -3.15 16.24 7.83
C GLY A 128 -1.81 15.76 8.39
N MET A 129 -1.16 14.80 7.74
CA MET A 129 0.12 14.21 8.17
C MET A 129 1.32 14.94 7.59
N ILE A 130 1.33 15.17 6.27
CA ILE A 130 2.50 15.69 5.54
C ILE A 130 2.27 17.06 4.89
N GLY A 131 1.04 17.56 4.86
CA GLY A 131 0.65 18.78 4.16
C GLY A 131 -0.03 18.49 2.82
N ALA A 132 -0.79 19.47 2.31
CA ALA A 132 -1.38 19.40 0.98
C ALA A 132 -0.40 20.00 -0.07
N GLY A 133 -0.58 19.63 -1.34
CA GLY A 133 0.20 20.14 -2.45
C GLY A 133 1.26 19.17 -2.97
N GLU A 134 2.31 19.67 -3.60
CA GLU A 134 3.34 18.86 -4.22
C GLU A 134 4.38 18.35 -3.22
N HIS A 135 4.68 17.05 -3.28
CA HIS A 135 5.74 16.38 -2.54
C HIS A 135 6.57 15.54 -3.49
N SER A 136 7.86 15.33 -3.18
CA SER A 136 8.73 14.46 -3.98
C SER A 136 8.90 13.14 -3.26
N VAL A 137 8.63 12.03 -3.94
CA VAL A 137 8.68 10.68 -3.36
C VAL A 137 9.64 9.76 -4.13
N ASN A 138 10.16 8.75 -3.44
CA ASN A 138 10.85 7.64 -4.09
C ASN A 138 9.81 6.71 -4.75
N SER A 139 10.26 5.85 -5.67
CA SER A 139 9.33 4.95 -6.37
C SER A 139 10.06 3.68 -6.82
N TYR A 140 9.52 2.52 -6.44
CA TYR A 140 10.09 1.24 -6.83
C TYR A 140 8.98 0.20 -7.02
N HIS A 141 8.17 0.39 -8.08
CA HIS A 141 7.07 -0.49 -8.43
C HIS A 141 6.83 -0.49 -9.93
N HIS A 142 6.25 -1.55 -10.48
CA HIS A 142 5.76 -1.64 -11.84
C HIS A 142 4.25 -1.93 -11.91
N GLN A 143 3.63 -2.23 -10.77
CA GLN A 143 2.18 -2.31 -10.62
C GLN A 143 1.66 -1.06 -9.91
N ALA A 144 0.39 -0.68 -10.14
CA ALA A 144 -0.27 0.43 -9.46
C ALA A 144 -1.79 0.24 -9.42
N VAL A 145 -2.46 1.03 -8.57
CA VAL A 145 -3.93 1.10 -8.52
C VAL A 145 -4.45 1.62 -9.86
N LYS A 146 -5.39 0.87 -10.48
CA LYS A 146 -6.08 1.23 -11.73
C LYS A 146 -7.48 1.78 -11.44
N GLU A 147 -8.37 0.93 -10.96
CA GLU A 147 -9.69 1.34 -10.51
C GLU A 147 -9.73 1.30 -9.00
N LEU A 148 -10.16 2.41 -8.40
CA LEU A 148 -10.24 2.53 -6.96
C LEU A 148 -11.32 1.63 -6.39
N ALA A 149 -11.03 0.96 -5.29
CA ALA A 149 -11.98 0.11 -4.59
C ALA A 149 -13.23 0.89 -4.14
N PRO A 150 -14.42 0.29 -4.19
CA PRO A 150 -15.63 0.91 -3.67
C PRO A 150 -15.48 1.31 -2.20
N GLY A 151 -15.76 2.58 -1.90
CA GLY A 151 -15.66 3.12 -0.55
C GLY A 151 -14.26 3.56 -0.13
N ALA A 152 -13.24 3.38 -0.97
CA ALA A 152 -11.94 3.99 -0.78
C ALA A 152 -11.90 5.41 -1.36
N GLU A 153 -11.00 6.25 -0.86
CA GLU A 153 -10.73 7.59 -1.39
C GLU A 153 -9.26 7.73 -1.74
N ALA A 154 -8.98 8.28 -2.93
CA ALA A 154 -7.64 8.65 -3.33
C ALA A 154 -7.23 9.96 -2.65
N MET A 155 -6.05 9.96 -2.03
CA MET A 155 -5.49 11.09 -1.29
C MET A 155 -4.35 11.80 -2.01
N ALA A 156 -3.66 11.11 -2.93
CA ALA A 156 -2.58 11.67 -3.73
C ALA A 156 -2.52 11.04 -5.11
N TYR A 157 -1.99 11.80 -6.07
CA TYR A 157 -1.77 11.37 -7.44
C TYR A 157 -0.37 11.77 -7.92
N SER A 158 0.25 10.93 -8.73
CA SER A 158 1.48 11.26 -9.46
C SER A 158 1.23 12.23 -10.61
N GLU A 159 2.32 12.72 -11.23
CA GLU A 159 2.27 13.67 -12.36
C GLU A 159 1.58 13.07 -13.60
N ASP A 160 1.62 11.76 -13.78
CA ASP A 160 0.94 11.02 -14.85
C ASP A 160 -0.43 10.45 -14.44
N GLY A 161 -0.92 10.81 -13.25
CA GLY A 161 -2.28 10.57 -12.81
C GLY A 161 -2.52 9.24 -12.10
N LEU A 162 -1.48 8.47 -11.78
CA LEU A 162 -1.64 7.27 -10.96
C LEU A 162 -2.02 7.62 -9.53
N ILE A 163 -2.80 6.75 -8.90
CA ILE A 163 -3.15 6.89 -7.48
C ILE A 163 -1.96 6.46 -6.64
N GLU A 164 -1.44 7.40 -5.85
CA GLU A 164 -0.25 7.22 -5.01
C GLU A 164 -0.57 7.04 -3.53
N ALA A 165 -1.78 7.44 -3.10
CA ALA A 165 -2.24 7.17 -1.74
C ALA A 165 -3.75 6.99 -1.69
N ILE A 166 -4.20 6.06 -0.83
CA ILE A 166 -5.62 5.82 -0.57
C ILE A 166 -5.91 5.78 0.92
N CYS A 167 -7.17 6.02 1.29
CA CYS A 167 -7.70 5.70 2.61
C CYS A 167 -9.11 5.11 2.50
N ILE A 168 -9.56 4.48 3.57
CA ILE A 168 -10.96 4.15 3.78
C ILE A 168 -11.51 5.20 4.75
N PRO A 169 -12.37 6.13 4.28
CA PRO A 169 -12.98 7.12 5.15
C PRO A 169 -13.85 6.43 6.22
N ASP A 170 -14.15 7.14 7.28
CA ASP A 170 -14.94 6.64 8.43
C ASP A 170 -14.28 5.49 9.22
N LYS A 171 -13.00 5.19 8.95
CA LYS A 171 -12.18 4.26 9.72
C LYS A 171 -11.09 5.02 10.48
N LYS A 172 -10.69 4.46 11.63
CA LYS A 172 -9.70 5.09 12.52
C LYS A 172 -8.41 5.43 11.77
N PHE A 173 -7.83 4.45 11.06
CA PHE A 173 -6.65 4.61 10.23
C PHE A 173 -6.53 3.42 9.28
N ILE A 174 -7.02 3.55 8.07
CA ILE A 174 -6.78 2.56 6.99
C ILE A 174 -6.21 3.35 5.81
N VAL A 175 -4.90 3.33 5.70
CA VAL A 175 -4.10 4.16 4.79
C VAL A 175 -3.15 3.31 3.99
N GLY A 176 -3.03 3.59 2.70
CA GLY A 176 -2.00 3.01 1.83
C GLY A 176 -1.25 4.09 1.07
N VAL A 177 0.06 3.88 0.89
CA VAL A 177 0.93 4.72 0.06
C VAL A 177 1.70 3.86 -0.94
N GLN A 178 1.91 4.37 -2.16
CA GLN A 178 2.57 3.62 -3.23
C GLN A 178 4.10 3.69 -3.13
N TRP A 179 4.62 4.79 -2.63
CA TRP A 179 6.07 4.96 -2.40
C TRP A 179 6.54 4.21 -1.15
N HIS A 180 7.84 4.26 -0.88
CA HIS A 180 8.53 3.57 0.19
C HIS A 180 9.04 4.55 1.26
N PRO A 181 8.23 4.97 2.24
CA PRO A 181 8.68 5.84 3.33
C PRO A 181 9.78 5.21 4.18
N GLU A 182 9.84 3.88 4.26
CA GLU A 182 10.84 3.13 5.01
C GLU A 182 12.26 3.25 4.45
N PHE A 183 12.42 3.67 3.19
CA PHE A 183 13.75 3.90 2.62
C PHE A 183 14.29 5.31 2.87
N ALA A 184 13.41 6.29 3.13
CA ALA A 184 13.78 7.69 3.18
C ALA A 184 13.64 8.35 4.56
N PHE A 185 13.14 7.64 5.60
CA PHE A 185 12.78 8.21 6.90
C PHE A 185 13.93 8.95 7.62
N GLU A 186 15.18 8.60 7.35
CA GLU A 186 16.35 9.28 7.94
C GLU A 186 16.63 10.65 7.30
N LYS A 187 16.23 10.83 6.03
CA LYS A 187 16.47 12.05 5.24
C LYS A 187 15.24 12.90 5.04
N ASP A 188 14.07 12.27 5.06
CA ASP A 188 12.79 12.92 4.83
C ASP A 188 11.89 12.81 6.08
N PRO A 189 11.69 13.91 6.80
CA PRO A 189 10.85 13.92 8.00
C PRO A 189 9.37 13.64 7.71
N GLU A 190 8.89 13.78 6.46
CA GLU A 190 7.51 13.44 6.09
C GLU A 190 7.29 11.94 6.10
N CYS A 191 8.28 11.16 5.68
CA CYS A 191 8.25 9.70 5.78
C CYS A 191 8.10 9.24 7.24
N LEU A 192 8.82 9.88 8.17
CA LEU A 192 8.71 9.57 9.60
C LEU A 192 7.32 9.92 10.16
N LYS A 193 6.72 11.05 9.72
CA LYS A 193 5.37 11.45 10.14
C LYS A 193 4.30 10.42 9.77
N LEU A 194 4.41 9.77 8.59
CA LEU A 194 3.49 8.72 8.16
C LEU A 194 3.52 7.52 9.11
N VAL A 195 4.74 7.05 9.41
CA VAL A 195 4.93 5.93 10.35
C VAL A 195 4.46 6.29 11.75
N GLN A 196 4.75 7.53 12.21
CA GLN A 196 4.30 8.01 13.52
C GLN A 196 2.77 8.08 13.58
N ALA A 197 2.11 8.57 12.54
CA ALA A 197 0.65 8.64 12.48
C ALA A 197 0.00 7.26 12.57
N PHE A 198 0.61 6.23 11.95
CA PHE A 198 0.17 4.85 12.08
C PHE A 198 0.35 4.35 13.53
N VAL A 199 1.53 4.55 14.13
CA VAL A 199 1.81 4.13 15.51
C VAL A 199 0.90 4.85 16.51
N ASP A 200 0.62 6.14 16.32
CA ASP A 200 -0.26 6.92 17.18
C ASP A 200 -1.74 6.47 17.07
N ALA A 201 -2.09 5.85 15.93
CA ALA A 201 -3.40 5.26 15.72
C ALA A 201 -3.52 3.86 16.35
N CYS A 202 -2.43 3.15 16.58
CA CYS A 202 -2.43 1.88 17.31
C CYS A 202 -2.66 2.11 18.81
#